data_3e3873485e461988ebff05fa9d5676da
#
_entry.id   3e3873485e461988ebff05fa9d5676da
#
_cell.length_a   1.000
_cell.length_b   1.000
_cell.length_c   1.000
_cell.angle_alpha   90.00
_cell.angle_beta   90.00
_cell.angle_gamma   90.00
#
_symmetry.space_group_name_H-M   'P 1'
#
loop_
_entity.id
_entity.type
_entity.pdbx_description
1 polymer ?
#
loop_
_entity_poly.entity_id
_entity_poly.type
_entity_poly.pdbx_seq_one_letter_code
_entity_poly.pdbx_strand_id
1 'polypeptide(L)'
;MKVVAIVQARMNSTRMPGKVLKKIGKIPSIDILLARLANAKTLDEIVVATSHHPTNKELTNHLETLNYNFYIGSETDVLSRFFEAAKLYSADII
;
A
#
# COMPACT_ATOMS: atom_id res chain seq x y z
N MET A 1 -19.33 -9.02 6.65
CA MET A 1 -18.05 -8.45 7.16
C MET A 1 -17.19 -7.97 6.02
N LYS A 2 -16.60 -6.79 6.19
CA LYS A 2 -15.69 -6.26 5.20
C LYS A 2 -14.24 -6.65 5.52
N VAL A 3 -13.60 -7.37 4.62
CA VAL A 3 -12.21 -7.79 4.76
C VAL A 3 -11.34 -6.90 3.89
N VAL A 4 -10.39 -6.19 4.50
CA VAL A 4 -9.50 -5.26 3.81
C VAL A 4 -8.05 -5.70 3.98
N ALA A 5 -7.34 -5.84 2.88
CA ALA A 5 -5.90 -6.06 2.92
C ALA A 5 -5.21 -4.70 2.96
N ILE A 6 -4.44 -4.44 4.01
CA ILE A 6 -3.68 -3.21 4.16
C ILE A 6 -2.20 -3.52 3.98
N VAL A 7 -1.64 -2.99 2.90
CA VAL A 7 -0.25 -3.21 2.54
C VAL A 7 0.57 -1.99 2.92
N GLN A 8 1.50 -2.15 3.86
CA GLN A 8 2.41 -1.08 4.24
C GLN A 8 3.53 -0.98 3.20
N ALA A 9 3.69 0.19 2.60
CA ALA A 9 4.71 0.41 1.59
C ALA A 9 5.25 1.84 1.65
N ARG A 10 6.57 1.98 1.44
CA ARG A 10 7.21 3.29 1.38
C ARG A 10 8.49 3.23 0.56
N MET A 11 8.81 4.37 -0.10
CA MET A 11 10.01 4.48 -0.94
C MET A 11 11.28 4.75 -0.16
N ASN A 12 11.16 5.29 1.05
CA ASN A 12 12.29 5.78 1.86
C ASN A 12 12.84 4.73 2.82
N SER A 13 12.83 3.45 2.43
CA SER A 13 13.47 2.39 3.20
C SER A 13 14.97 2.61 3.26
N THR A 14 15.57 2.49 4.47
CA THR A 14 17.02 2.66 4.63
C THR A 14 17.82 1.51 4.00
N ARG A 15 17.25 0.31 3.95
CA ARG A 15 17.93 -0.85 3.37
C ARG A 15 17.90 -0.87 1.85
N MET A 16 16.75 -0.61 1.27
CA MET A 16 16.56 -0.63 -0.18
C MET A 16 15.62 0.50 -0.59
N PRO A 17 16.12 1.72 -0.73
CA PRO A 17 15.30 2.84 -1.19
C PRO A 17 14.65 2.52 -2.54
N GLY A 18 13.37 2.82 -2.67
CA GLY A 18 12.64 2.57 -3.90
C GLY A 18 12.30 1.11 -4.17
N LYS A 19 12.51 0.22 -3.20
CA LYS A 19 12.28 -1.22 -3.34
C LYS A 19 10.89 -1.57 -3.88
N VAL A 20 9.86 -0.87 -3.41
CA VAL A 20 8.47 -1.16 -3.78
C VAL A 20 8.18 -0.95 -5.26
N LEU A 21 8.94 -0.06 -5.92
CA LEU A 21 8.82 0.18 -7.35
C LEU A 21 9.92 -0.51 -8.16
N LYS A 22 10.82 -1.25 -7.50
CA LYS A 22 11.87 -1.98 -8.20
C LYS A 22 11.24 -3.07 -9.07
N LYS A 23 11.61 -3.09 -10.33
CA LYS A 23 11.03 -4.04 -11.29
C LYS A 23 11.63 -5.43 -11.16
N ILE A 24 10.75 -6.44 -11.26
CA ILE A 24 11.13 -7.84 -11.44
C ILE A 24 10.76 -8.16 -12.89
N GLY A 25 11.79 -8.29 -13.75
CA GLY A 25 11.57 -8.26 -15.18
C GLY A 25 11.13 -6.87 -15.62
N LYS A 26 9.92 -6.72 -16.15
CA LYS A 26 9.38 -5.43 -16.61
C LYS A 26 8.30 -4.86 -15.67
N ILE A 27 7.99 -5.54 -14.56
CA ILE A 27 6.86 -5.21 -13.69
C ILE A 27 7.37 -4.78 -12.32
N PRO A 28 6.94 -3.61 -11.79
CA PRO A 28 7.29 -3.21 -10.43
C PRO A 28 6.86 -4.24 -9.40
N SER A 29 7.66 -4.45 -8.37
CA SER A 29 7.38 -5.48 -7.36
C SER A 29 6.04 -5.27 -6.65
N ILE A 30 5.64 -4.02 -6.41
CA ILE A 30 4.35 -3.72 -5.79
C ILE A 30 3.18 -4.20 -6.65
N ASP A 31 3.30 -4.10 -7.97
CA ASP A 31 2.26 -4.54 -8.89
C ASP A 31 2.04 -6.05 -8.80
N ILE A 32 3.13 -6.81 -8.67
CA ILE A 32 3.04 -8.26 -8.53
C ILE A 32 2.30 -8.63 -7.24
N LEU A 33 2.64 -7.99 -6.14
CA LEU A 33 2.00 -8.23 -4.86
C LEU A 33 0.51 -7.89 -4.91
N LEU A 34 0.16 -6.72 -5.43
CA LEU A 34 -1.22 -6.27 -5.49
C LEU A 34 -2.06 -7.16 -6.41
N ALA A 35 -1.49 -7.60 -7.54
CA ALA A 35 -2.18 -8.52 -8.45
C ALA A 35 -2.49 -9.86 -7.77
N ARG A 36 -1.56 -10.37 -6.96
CA ARG A 36 -1.79 -11.61 -6.20
C ARG A 36 -2.90 -11.43 -5.17
N LEU A 37 -2.91 -10.31 -4.46
CA LEU A 37 -3.95 -10.01 -3.48
C LEU A 37 -5.31 -9.83 -4.16
N ALA A 38 -5.34 -9.22 -5.33
CA ALA A 38 -6.59 -9.00 -6.07
C ALA A 38 -7.27 -10.32 -6.47
N ASN A 39 -6.52 -11.41 -6.57
CA ASN A 39 -7.07 -12.73 -6.87
C ASN A 39 -7.65 -13.44 -5.64
N ALA A 40 -7.46 -12.90 -4.44
CA ALA A 40 -7.98 -13.51 -3.22
C ALA A 40 -9.47 -13.26 -3.09
N LYS A 41 -10.27 -14.31 -3.13
CA LYS A 41 -11.75 -14.21 -3.13
C LYS A 41 -12.34 -13.72 -1.81
N THR A 42 -11.57 -13.82 -0.74
CA THR A 42 -12.04 -13.41 0.60
C THR A 42 -11.83 -11.93 0.89
N LEU A 43 -11.11 -11.21 0.01
CA LEU A 43 -10.84 -9.78 0.21
C LEU A 43 -11.91 -8.93 -0.49
N ASP A 44 -12.42 -7.95 0.24
CA ASP A 44 -13.36 -6.97 -0.30
C ASP A 44 -12.64 -5.76 -0.87
N GLU A 45 -11.49 -5.40 -0.30
CA GLU A 45 -10.74 -4.21 -0.73
C GLU A 45 -9.26 -4.34 -0.41
N ILE A 46 -8.43 -3.66 -1.18
CA ILE A 46 -6.99 -3.59 -0.99
C ILE A 46 -6.62 -2.12 -0.86
N VAL A 47 -5.89 -1.78 0.21
CA VAL A 47 -5.43 -0.40 0.47
C VAL A 47 -3.93 -0.42 0.72
N VAL A 48 -3.19 0.45 0.04
CA VAL A 48 -1.77 0.64 0.30
C VAL A 48 -1.60 1.79 1.28
N ALA A 49 -1.04 1.52 2.45
CA ALA A 49 -0.76 2.54 3.46
C ALA A 49 0.69 2.99 3.34
N THR A 50 0.88 4.30 3.14
CA THR A 50 2.20 4.92 3.02
C THR A 50 2.26 6.16 3.90
N SER A 51 3.34 6.93 3.81
CA SER A 51 3.56 8.09 4.68
C SER A 51 3.67 9.40 3.88
N HIS A 52 3.70 10.52 4.63
CA HIS A 52 3.84 11.86 4.06
C HIS A 52 5.21 12.15 3.47
N HIS A 53 6.20 11.27 3.64
CA HIS A 53 7.55 11.53 3.15
C HIS A 53 7.53 11.83 1.65
N PRO A 54 8.22 12.90 1.19
CA PRO A 54 8.15 13.31 -0.22
C PRO A 54 8.52 12.23 -1.23
N THR A 55 9.42 11.30 -0.86
CA THR A 55 9.81 10.20 -1.74
C THR A 55 8.65 9.26 -2.07
N ASN A 56 7.60 9.25 -1.25
CA ASN A 56 6.44 8.38 -1.47
C ASN A 56 5.48 8.92 -2.54
N LYS A 57 5.70 10.14 -3.02
CA LYS A 57 4.87 10.71 -4.09
C LYS A 57 4.93 9.89 -5.38
N GLU A 58 6.10 9.38 -5.70
CA GLU A 58 6.29 8.49 -6.84
C GLU A 58 5.43 7.23 -6.70
N LEU A 59 5.39 6.66 -5.50
CA LEU A 59 4.56 5.49 -5.20
C LEU A 59 3.07 5.82 -5.35
N THR A 60 2.60 6.91 -4.74
CA THR A 60 1.17 7.26 -4.81
C THR A 60 0.73 7.59 -6.23
N ASN A 61 1.58 8.27 -7.01
CA ASN A 61 1.29 8.54 -8.41
C ASN A 61 1.14 7.24 -9.20
N HIS A 62 2.01 6.27 -8.95
CA HIS A 62 1.94 4.95 -9.59
C HIS A 62 0.65 4.23 -9.23
N LEU A 63 0.26 4.25 -7.95
CA LEU A 63 -0.98 3.62 -7.48
C LEU A 63 -2.22 4.27 -8.10
N GLU A 64 -2.21 5.60 -8.27
CA GLU A 64 -3.30 6.29 -8.95
C GLU A 64 -3.47 5.83 -10.38
N THR A 65 -2.38 5.63 -11.12
CA THR A 65 -2.46 5.15 -12.50
C THR A 65 -3.06 3.75 -12.61
N LEU A 66 -2.93 2.96 -11.55
CA LEU A 66 -3.48 1.60 -11.49
C LEU A 66 -4.85 1.53 -10.81
N ASN A 67 -5.38 2.67 -10.37
CA ASN A 67 -6.67 2.76 -9.66
C ASN A 67 -6.71 1.97 -8.34
N TYR A 68 -5.58 1.87 -7.64
CA TYR A 68 -5.54 1.29 -6.30
C TYR A 68 -5.79 2.34 -5.25
N ASN A 69 -6.49 1.96 -4.18
CA ASN A 69 -6.70 2.82 -3.02
C ASN A 69 -5.42 2.91 -2.19
N PHE A 70 -5.14 4.10 -1.68
CA PHE A 70 -4.01 4.27 -0.76
C PHE A 70 -4.38 5.27 0.34
N TYR A 71 -3.66 5.16 1.44
CA TYR A 71 -3.79 6.05 2.59
C TYR A 71 -2.43 6.64 2.94
N ILE A 72 -2.38 7.94 3.15
CA ILE A 72 -1.16 8.64 3.55
C ILE A 72 -1.27 9.00 5.01
N GLY A 73 -0.43 8.41 5.83
CA GLY A 73 -0.45 8.60 7.28
C GLY A 73 0.91 8.98 7.86
N SER A 74 1.10 8.74 9.15
CA SER A 74 2.31 9.08 9.87
C SER A 74 3.55 8.40 9.30
N GLU A 75 4.66 9.13 9.20
CA GLU A 75 5.96 8.61 8.80
C GLU A 75 6.55 7.68 9.85
N THR A 76 6.42 8.05 11.12
CA THR A 76 7.11 7.37 12.22
C THR A 76 6.23 6.37 12.95
N ASP A 77 4.93 6.60 13.02
CA ASP A 77 4.00 5.73 13.73
C ASP A 77 3.32 4.77 12.76
N VAL A 78 3.95 3.64 12.52
CA VAL A 78 3.47 2.61 11.58
C VAL A 78 2.13 2.04 12.04
N LEU A 79 1.97 1.81 13.34
CA LEU A 79 0.72 1.24 13.89
C LEU A 79 -0.44 2.21 13.71
N SER A 80 -0.22 3.49 13.97
CA SER A 80 -1.23 4.53 13.75
C SER A 80 -1.67 4.58 12.29
N ARG A 81 -0.71 4.56 11.38
CA ARG A 81 -0.96 4.59 9.94
C ARG A 81 -1.84 3.41 9.50
N PHE A 82 -1.54 2.23 10.02
CA PHE A 82 -2.29 1.02 9.75
C PHE A 82 -3.72 1.12 10.28
N PHE A 83 -3.84 1.55 11.54
CA PHE A 83 -5.13 1.70 12.23
C PHE A 83 -6.04 2.73 11.54
N GLU A 84 -5.48 3.87 11.18
CA GLU A 84 -6.23 4.93 10.51
C GLU A 84 -6.71 4.51 9.12
N ALA A 85 -5.89 3.77 8.39
CA ALA A 85 -6.28 3.23 7.09
C ALA A 85 -7.45 2.25 7.25
N ALA A 86 -7.38 1.36 8.25
CA ALA A 86 -8.45 0.41 8.53
C ALA A 86 -9.76 1.12 8.87
N LYS A 87 -9.68 2.16 9.66
CA LYS A 87 -10.84 2.95 10.07
C LYS A 87 -11.47 3.68 8.87
N LEU A 88 -10.65 4.31 8.04
CA LEU A 88 -11.11 5.05 6.87
C LEU A 88 -11.88 4.15 5.90
N TYR A 89 -11.43 2.95 5.71
CA TYR A 89 -12.04 1.99 4.78
C TYR A 89 -13.04 1.05 5.44
N SER A 90 -13.40 1.33 6.69
CA SER A 90 -14.43 0.58 7.44
C SER A 90 -14.17 -0.92 7.47
N ALA A 91 -12.92 -1.30 7.72
CA ALA A 91 -12.54 -2.70 7.76
C ALA A 91 -13.05 -3.38 9.02
N ASP A 92 -13.70 -4.52 8.85
CA ASP A 92 -14.07 -5.41 9.96
C ASP A 92 -12.93 -6.38 10.26
N ILE A 93 -12.22 -6.81 9.20
CA ILE A 93 -11.08 -7.72 9.28
C ILE A 93 -9.97 -7.17 8.39
N ILE A 94 -8.74 -7.21 8.89
CA ILE A 94 -7.56 -6.74 8.19
C ILE A 94 -6.69 -7.92 7.74
#